data_26e6c53d6148227f5d7d514e4e2a4a5f
#
_entry.id   26e6c53d6148227f5d7d514e4e2a4a5f
#
_cell.length_a   1.000
_cell.length_b   1.000
_cell.length_c   1.000
_cell.angle_alpha   90.00
_cell.angle_beta   90.00
_cell.angle_gamma   90.00
#
_symmetry.space_group_name_H-M   'P 1'
#
loop_
_entity.id
_entity.type
_entity.pdbx_description
1 polymer ?
#
loop_
_entity_poly.entity_id
_entity_poly.type
_entity_poly.pdbx_seq_one_letter_code
_entity_poly.pdbx_strand_id
1 'polypeptide(L)'
;MPIYNFSAGPAVLPQPVIAQIQAALPSFRNSGMSILEISHRSDLFEQVINDAEQDLRDLMAIPDNYRVLFFQGGGTLQFTAAPLNLATNHHHIGLLDSGHWAQRAGDEAQRVDTKVTVLGSSAATHYDRLPTIEQPLDPTLDYVHLTTNNTIEGTMTTDLPATGDIPLIADMSSNFLGESYRVSDFGLIFAGAQKNLGPAGLTLVIVREDLIGHAQQLPSMLDYQLFADKHSMFNTPPVFAIYAAGLVLKWLKQQGGLAAMTARNHAKAALLYDFLDQSQLFTNPVKASDRSTMNVPFVTGNAELDAAVIAGASQHGLLNLKGHRSVGGMRASLYNAMPLTGVQALVDYLAAFEAQHH
;
A
#
# COMPACT_ATOMS: atom_id res chain seq x y z
N MET A 1 6.55 29.02 4.16
CA MET A 1 7.33 27.78 3.93
C MET A 1 6.37 26.71 3.48
N PRO A 2 6.64 25.97 2.42
CA PRO A 2 5.80 24.84 2.04
C PRO A 2 5.85 23.75 3.12
N ILE A 3 4.73 23.02 3.27
CA ILE A 3 4.64 21.87 4.19
C ILE A 3 4.69 20.59 3.36
N TYR A 4 5.58 19.67 3.75
CA TYR A 4 5.72 18.34 3.16
C TYR A 4 5.39 17.27 4.21
N ASN A 5 4.41 16.44 3.91
CA ASN A 5 3.94 15.38 4.80
C ASN A 5 4.56 14.03 4.43
N PHE A 6 5.49 13.54 5.23
CA PHE A 6 6.15 12.24 5.06
C PHE A 6 5.46 11.10 5.82
N SER A 7 4.19 11.25 6.17
CA SER A 7 3.43 10.22 6.89
C SER A 7 3.36 8.90 6.11
N ALA A 8 3.49 7.80 6.84
CA ALA A 8 3.31 6.46 6.27
C ALA A 8 1.86 6.06 6.00
N GLY A 9 0.91 6.89 6.41
CA GLY A 9 -0.53 6.73 6.22
C GLY A 9 -1.33 7.29 7.39
N PRO A 10 -2.38 8.10 7.12
CA PRO A 10 -2.76 8.62 5.80
C PRO A 10 -1.68 9.48 5.15
N ALA A 11 -1.48 9.26 3.85
CA ALA A 11 -0.44 9.92 3.06
C ALA A 11 -0.92 11.28 2.49
N VAL A 12 0.04 12.02 1.93
CA VAL A 12 -0.26 13.23 1.16
C VAL A 12 -1.12 12.88 -0.06
N LEU A 13 -2.12 13.73 -0.35
CA LEU A 13 -2.94 13.64 -1.55
C LEU A 13 -2.48 14.70 -2.59
N PRO A 14 -2.68 14.44 -3.90
CA PRO A 14 -2.37 15.43 -4.93
C PRO A 14 -3.21 16.70 -4.75
N GLN A 15 -2.59 17.88 -4.80
CA GLN A 15 -3.31 19.16 -4.63
C GLN A 15 -4.46 19.34 -5.63
N PRO A 16 -4.33 18.97 -6.93
CA PRO A 16 -5.46 19.02 -7.86
C PRO A 16 -6.65 18.15 -7.44
N VAL A 17 -6.39 17.00 -6.80
CA VAL A 17 -7.45 16.12 -6.24
C VAL A 17 -8.15 16.80 -5.07
N ILE A 18 -7.39 17.40 -4.14
CA ILE A 18 -7.97 18.16 -3.01
C ILE A 18 -8.87 19.28 -3.51
N ALA A 19 -8.44 20.04 -4.53
CA ALA A 19 -9.25 21.10 -5.11
C ALA A 19 -10.56 20.59 -5.74
N GLN A 20 -10.52 19.44 -6.43
CA GLN A 20 -11.72 18.83 -7.00
C GLN A 20 -12.67 18.31 -5.91
N ILE A 21 -12.14 17.70 -4.83
CA ILE A 21 -12.93 17.30 -3.66
C ILE A 21 -13.62 18.53 -3.06
N GLN A 22 -12.88 19.62 -2.84
CA GLN A 22 -13.45 20.86 -2.29
C GLN A 22 -14.59 21.39 -3.16
N ALA A 23 -14.45 21.38 -4.48
CA ALA A 23 -15.49 21.81 -5.41
C ALA A 23 -16.75 20.93 -5.38
N ALA A 24 -16.61 19.64 -5.06
CA ALA A 24 -17.71 18.68 -4.99
C ALA A 24 -18.50 18.72 -3.65
N LEU A 25 -17.95 19.36 -2.61
CA LEU A 25 -18.60 19.41 -1.30
C LEU A 25 -19.92 20.22 -1.29
N PRO A 26 -20.04 21.41 -1.89
CA PRO A 26 -21.31 22.13 -1.90
C PRO A 26 -22.31 21.57 -2.92
N SER A 27 -21.85 21.07 -4.09
CA SER A 27 -22.74 20.54 -5.13
C SER A 27 -21.97 19.63 -6.09
N PHE A 28 -22.17 18.34 -5.94
CA PHE A 28 -21.53 17.36 -6.81
C PHE A 28 -22.17 17.35 -8.21
N ARG A 29 -21.38 17.59 -9.25
CA ARG A 29 -21.82 17.60 -10.67
C ARG A 29 -23.09 18.45 -10.90
N ASN A 30 -23.21 19.59 -10.21
CA ASN A 30 -24.37 20.50 -10.28
C ASN A 30 -25.72 19.86 -9.84
N SER A 31 -25.69 18.80 -9.06
CA SER A 31 -26.91 18.12 -8.56
C SER A 31 -27.64 18.89 -7.46
N GLY A 32 -27.03 19.91 -6.88
CA GLY A 32 -27.51 20.58 -5.67
C GLY A 32 -27.25 19.81 -4.37
N MET A 33 -26.67 18.60 -4.46
CA MET A 33 -26.29 17.76 -3.31
C MET A 33 -24.78 17.63 -3.19
N SER A 34 -24.26 17.60 -1.98
CA SER A 34 -22.86 17.29 -1.70
C SER A 34 -22.52 15.88 -2.14
N ILE A 35 -21.26 15.63 -2.54
CA ILE A 35 -20.75 14.26 -2.72
C ILE A 35 -20.91 13.40 -1.44
N LEU A 36 -20.99 14.02 -0.27
CA LEU A 36 -21.23 13.33 1.01
C LEU A 36 -22.67 12.83 1.18
N GLU A 37 -23.62 13.37 0.39
CA GLU A 37 -25.05 13.06 0.45
C GLU A 37 -25.53 12.18 -0.70
N ILE A 38 -24.64 11.90 -1.69
CA ILE A 38 -24.99 11.11 -2.86
C ILE A 38 -25.30 9.66 -2.45
N SER A 39 -26.52 9.22 -2.76
CA SER A 39 -26.92 7.82 -2.55
C SER A 39 -26.09 6.88 -3.43
N HIS A 40 -25.61 5.78 -2.84
CA HIS A 40 -24.93 4.71 -3.60
C HIS A 40 -25.83 3.98 -4.59
N ARG A 41 -27.16 4.22 -4.55
CA ARG A 41 -28.16 3.67 -5.48
C ARG A 41 -28.54 4.65 -6.60
N SER A 42 -27.88 5.79 -6.68
CA SER A 42 -28.11 6.78 -7.74
C SER A 42 -27.19 6.56 -8.93
N ASP A 43 -27.66 6.93 -10.12
CA ASP A 43 -26.86 6.93 -11.35
C ASP A 43 -25.57 7.75 -11.21
N LEU A 44 -25.60 8.80 -10.36
CA LEU A 44 -24.43 9.62 -10.07
C LEU A 44 -23.31 8.82 -9.41
N PHE A 45 -23.66 7.94 -8.46
CA PHE A 45 -22.64 7.11 -7.80
C PHE A 45 -22.27 5.91 -8.65
N GLU A 46 -23.21 5.32 -9.38
CA GLU A 46 -22.91 4.24 -10.33
C GLU A 46 -21.82 4.68 -11.33
N GLN A 47 -21.91 5.90 -11.86
CA GLN A 47 -20.85 6.48 -12.70
C GLN A 47 -19.51 6.64 -11.95
N VAL A 48 -19.55 7.03 -10.67
CA VAL A 48 -18.32 7.22 -9.87
C VAL A 48 -17.58 5.90 -9.68
N ILE A 49 -18.28 4.84 -9.29
CA ILE A 49 -17.65 3.54 -9.04
C ILE A 49 -17.19 2.88 -10.33
N ASN A 50 -17.98 2.97 -11.41
CA ASN A 50 -17.65 2.41 -12.70
C ASN A 50 -16.44 3.14 -13.32
N ASP A 51 -16.39 4.48 -13.25
CA ASP A 51 -15.24 5.27 -13.70
C ASP A 51 -13.97 4.87 -12.91
N ALA A 52 -14.09 4.72 -11.59
CA ALA A 52 -12.96 4.36 -10.74
C ALA A 52 -12.43 2.95 -11.05
N GLU A 53 -13.32 1.97 -11.25
CA GLU A 53 -12.94 0.62 -11.67
C GLU A 53 -12.27 0.62 -13.04
N GLN A 54 -12.84 1.32 -14.02
CA GLN A 54 -12.28 1.38 -15.37
C GLN A 54 -10.91 2.05 -15.39
N ASP A 55 -10.75 3.19 -14.70
CA ASP A 55 -9.46 3.88 -14.62
C ASP A 55 -8.39 3.00 -13.96
N LEU A 56 -8.77 2.19 -12.98
CA LEU A 56 -7.87 1.24 -12.35
C LEU A 56 -7.49 0.09 -13.30
N ARG A 57 -8.48 -0.48 -14.01
CA ARG A 57 -8.24 -1.53 -15.00
C ARG A 57 -7.28 -1.06 -16.09
N ASP A 58 -7.47 0.16 -16.56
CA ASP A 58 -6.60 0.77 -17.59
C ASP A 58 -5.16 0.96 -17.06
N LEU A 59 -5.01 1.48 -15.83
CA LEU A 59 -3.70 1.77 -15.23
C LEU A 59 -2.87 0.52 -14.96
N MET A 60 -3.51 -0.57 -14.50
CA MET A 60 -2.84 -1.80 -14.11
C MET A 60 -2.96 -2.93 -15.14
N ALA A 61 -3.60 -2.67 -16.30
CA ALA A 61 -3.90 -3.68 -17.32
C ALA A 61 -4.54 -4.95 -16.70
N ILE A 62 -5.58 -4.75 -15.87
CA ILE A 62 -6.27 -5.83 -15.16
C ILE A 62 -7.02 -6.71 -16.17
N PRO A 63 -6.74 -8.03 -16.24
CA PRO A 63 -7.45 -8.93 -17.15
C PRO A 63 -8.94 -9.06 -16.80
N ASP A 64 -9.76 -9.43 -17.81
CA ASP A 64 -11.22 -9.54 -17.66
C ASP A 64 -11.65 -10.62 -16.67
N ASN A 65 -10.81 -11.64 -16.45
CA ASN A 65 -11.05 -12.73 -15.49
C ASN A 65 -10.68 -12.36 -14.04
N TYR A 66 -10.51 -11.05 -13.75
CA TYR A 66 -10.33 -10.53 -12.39
C TYR A 66 -11.49 -9.66 -11.99
N ARG A 67 -11.93 -9.79 -10.74
CA ARG A 67 -12.91 -8.91 -10.10
C ARG A 67 -12.18 -7.80 -9.32
N VAL A 68 -12.69 -6.59 -9.44
CA VAL A 68 -12.25 -5.43 -8.67
C VAL A 68 -13.31 -5.15 -7.62
N LEU A 69 -12.92 -5.22 -6.34
CA LEU A 69 -13.85 -5.10 -5.21
C LEU A 69 -13.45 -3.92 -4.33
N PHE A 70 -14.44 -3.11 -3.97
CA PHE A 70 -14.28 -1.95 -3.10
C PHE A 70 -14.79 -2.29 -1.70
N PHE A 71 -13.86 -2.58 -0.80
CA PHE A 71 -14.12 -2.96 0.58
C PHE A 71 -13.91 -1.81 1.57
N GLN A 72 -14.27 -2.04 2.81
CA GLN A 72 -13.93 -1.25 3.99
C GLN A 72 -12.96 -2.05 4.87
N GLY A 73 -12.48 -1.48 5.99
CA GLY A 73 -11.70 -2.20 7.01
C GLY A 73 -10.18 -2.20 6.84
N GLY A 74 -9.66 -1.60 5.76
CA GLY A 74 -8.22 -1.52 5.50
C GLY A 74 -7.60 -2.86 5.13
N GLY A 75 -6.28 -2.89 4.90
CA GLY A 75 -5.51 -4.12 4.68
C GLY A 75 -5.65 -5.12 5.82
N THR A 76 -5.83 -4.63 7.05
CA THR A 76 -5.99 -5.49 8.23
C THR A 76 -7.21 -6.42 8.13
N LEU A 77 -8.34 -5.94 7.56
CA LEU A 77 -9.49 -6.81 7.34
C LEU A 77 -9.17 -7.90 6.30
N GLN A 78 -8.33 -7.59 5.33
CA GLN A 78 -7.96 -8.55 4.27
C GLN A 78 -7.09 -9.68 4.80
N PHE A 79 -6.34 -9.48 5.89
CA PHE A 79 -5.61 -10.55 6.56
C PHE A 79 -6.54 -11.66 7.10
N THR A 80 -7.79 -11.30 7.42
CA THR A 80 -8.84 -12.25 7.83
C THR A 80 -9.68 -12.72 6.62
N ALA A 81 -10.07 -11.79 5.74
CA ALA A 81 -10.97 -12.11 4.63
C ALA A 81 -10.30 -13.02 3.58
N ALA A 82 -9.02 -12.78 3.26
CA ALA A 82 -8.33 -13.59 2.26
C ALA A 82 -8.27 -15.08 2.64
N PRO A 83 -7.81 -15.51 3.84
CA PRO A 83 -7.84 -16.92 4.18
C PRO A 83 -9.26 -17.50 4.24
N LEU A 84 -10.25 -16.77 4.72
CA LEU A 84 -11.64 -17.23 4.74
C LEU A 84 -12.20 -17.52 3.33
N ASN A 85 -11.82 -16.75 2.33
CA ASN A 85 -12.31 -16.92 0.95
C ASN A 85 -11.46 -17.88 0.12
N LEU A 86 -10.15 -17.95 0.36
CA LEU A 86 -9.20 -18.59 -0.54
C LEU A 86 -8.53 -19.85 0.03
N ALA A 87 -8.43 -20.00 1.37
CA ALA A 87 -7.87 -21.21 1.98
C ALA A 87 -8.97 -22.27 2.19
N THR A 88 -9.62 -22.69 1.12
CA THR A 88 -10.86 -23.49 1.18
C THR A 88 -10.66 -24.98 0.96
N ASN A 89 -9.53 -25.42 0.41
CA ASN A 89 -9.28 -26.85 0.12
C ASN A 89 -8.58 -27.55 1.29
N HIS A 90 -7.54 -26.93 1.83
CA HIS A 90 -6.68 -27.54 2.87
C HIS A 90 -6.57 -26.70 4.13
N HIS A 91 -7.17 -25.50 4.13
CA HIS A 91 -7.00 -24.50 5.21
C HIS A 91 -5.52 -24.29 5.56
N HIS A 92 -4.66 -24.21 4.54
CA HIS A 92 -3.22 -24.17 4.69
C HIS A 92 -2.60 -23.14 3.75
N ILE A 93 -1.84 -22.21 4.29
CA ILE A 93 -1.16 -21.18 3.52
C ILE A 93 0.34 -21.14 3.77
N GLY A 94 1.08 -20.71 2.75
CA GLY A 94 2.47 -20.32 2.88
C GLY A 94 2.61 -18.84 3.19
N LEU A 95 3.59 -18.47 4.00
CA LEU A 95 3.88 -17.09 4.37
C LEU A 95 5.35 -16.77 4.14
N LEU A 96 5.65 -15.68 3.44
CA LEU A 96 6.97 -15.05 3.43
C LEU A 96 7.02 -14.00 4.55
N ASP A 97 7.73 -14.33 5.64
CA ASP A 97 7.87 -13.45 6.81
C ASP A 97 8.92 -12.37 6.54
N SER A 98 8.47 -11.29 5.92
CA SER A 98 9.28 -10.13 5.53
C SER A 98 9.18 -8.94 6.48
N GLY A 99 8.42 -9.05 7.58
CA GLY A 99 8.24 -7.98 8.56
C GLY A 99 6.90 -8.00 9.26
N HIS A 100 6.64 -6.92 9.98
CA HIS A 100 5.46 -6.78 10.86
C HIS A 100 4.12 -7.12 10.18
N TRP A 101 3.91 -6.63 8.95
CA TRP A 101 2.62 -6.83 8.28
C TRP A 101 2.44 -8.26 7.78
N ALA A 102 3.51 -8.90 7.31
CA ALA A 102 3.49 -10.32 6.96
C ALA A 102 3.17 -11.19 8.17
N GLN A 103 3.82 -10.94 9.33
CA GLN A 103 3.52 -11.62 10.59
C GLN A 103 2.05 -11.43 10.99
N ARG A 104 1.55 -10.18 10.89
CA ARG A 104 0.16 -9.89 11.21
C ARG A 104 -0.82 -10.65 10.31
N ALA A 105 -0.52 -10.79 9.03
CA ALA A 105 -1.33 -11.61 8.11
C ALA A 105 -1.36 -13.08 8.52
N GLY A 106 -0.21 -13.64 8.92
CA GLY A 106 -0.13 -15.00 9.46
C GLY A 106 -0.93 -15.17 10.75
N ASP A 107 -0.81 -14.24 11.70
CA ASP A 107 -1.56 -14.28 12.97
C ASP A 107 -3.08 -14.25 12.73
N GLU A 108 -3.57 -13.39 11.84
CA GLU A 108 -5.01 -13.30 11.54
C GLU A 108 -5.51 -14.53 10.77
N ALA A 109 -4.70 -15.14 9.90
CA ALA A 109 -5.04 -16.39 9.23
C ALA A 109 -5.22 -17.52 10.25
N GLN A 110 -4.33 -17.63 11.25
CA GLN A 110 -4.43 -18.63 12.31
C GLN A 110 -5.70 -18.42 13.17
N ARG A 111 -6.15 -17.19 13.37
CA ARG A 111 -7.40 -16.89 14.12
C ARG A 111 -8.67 -17.39 13.44
N VAL A 112 -8.60 -17.68 12.16
CA VAL A 112 -9.71 -18.23 11.36
C VAL A 112 -9.40 -19.68 10.94
N ASP A 113 -8.72 -20.42 11.81
CA ASP A 113 -8.43 -21.85 11.69
C ASP A 113 -7.67 -22.24 10.43
N THR A 114 -6.83 -21.32 9.91
CA THR A 114 -5.96 -21.57 8.76
C THR A 114 -4.55 -21.88 9.25
N LYS A 115 -4.00 -23.03 8.86
CA LYS A 115 -2.61 -23.41 9.12
C LYS A 115 -1.67 -22.50 8.33
N VAL A 116 -0.62 -21.99 8.98
CA VAL A 116 0.40 -21.12 8.37
C VAL A 116 1.76 -21.83 8.40
N THR A 117 2.38 -21.99 7.23
CA THR A 117 3.77 -22.45 7.11
C THR A 117 4.64 -21.27 6.66
N VAL A 118 5.61 -20.88 7.48
CA VAL A 118 6.60 -19.89 7.10
C VAL A 118 7.56 -20.51 6.10
N LEU A 119 7.58 -20.00 4.86
CA LEU A 119 8.39 -20.51 3.75
C LEU A 119 9.80 -19.92 3.73
N GLY A 120 9.96 -18.78 4.36
CA GLY A 120 11.21 -18.06 4.54
C GLY A 120 10.99 -16.88 5.44
N SER A 121 12.02 -16.48 6.20
CA SER A 121 11.96 -15.36 7.14
C SER A 121 13.27 -14.58 7.15
N SER A 122 13.17 -13.25 7.21
CA SER A 122 14.32 -12.37 7.44
C SER A 122 14.40 -11.82 8.88
N ALA A 123 13.67 -12.43 9.82
CA ALA A 123 13.67 -12.01 11.23
C ALA A 123 15.06 -12.05 11.88
N ALA A 124 15.88 -13.05 11.52
CA ALA A 124 17.26 -13.19 12.04
C ALA A 124 18.17 -11.99 11.68
N THR A 125 17.82 -11.22 10.67
CA THR A 125 18.54 -10.00 10.24
C THR A 125 17.74 -8.73 10.55
N HIS A 126 16.78 -8.80 11.46
CA HIS A 126 15.87 -7.69 11.81
C HIS A 126 15.12 -7.11 10.61
N TYR A 127 14.82 -7.97 9.61
CA TYR A 127 14.11 -7.60 8.37
C TYR A 127 14.82 -6.53 7.52
N ASP A 128 16.14 -6.48 7.56
CA ASP A 128 16.97 -5.59 6.74
C ASP A 128 17.00 -5.98 5.26
N ARG A 129 16.39 -7.12 4.92
CA ARG A 129 16.28 -7.70 3.58
C ARG A 129 15.00 -8.50 3.43
N LEU A 130 14.71 -8.90 2.19
CA LEU A 130 13.59 -9.78 1.88
C LEU A 130 13.96 -11.25 2.14
N PRO A 131 13.00 -12.07 2.62
CA PRO A 131 13.20 -13.51 2.72
C PRO A 131 13.11 -14.16 1.34
N THR A 132 13.77 -15.30 1.20
CA THR A 132 13.64 -16.21 0.06
C THR A 132 12.92 -17.50 0.47
N ILE A 133 12.30 -18.20 -0.47
CA ILE A 133 11.73 -19.52 -0.22
C ILE A 133 12.88 -20.51 -0.06
N GLU A 134 12.97 -21.13 1.12
CA GLU A 134 14.09 -21.99 1.49
C GLU A 134 13.84 -23.49 1.24
N GLN A 135 12.58 -23.86 0.97
CA GLN A 135 12.16 -25.26 0.84
C GLN A 135 11.21 -25.43 -0.35
N PRO A 136 11.13 -26.64 -0.93
CA PRO A 136 10.08 -26.95 -1.90
C PRO A 136 8.71 -26.67 -1.31
N LEU A 137 7.82 -26.11 -2.12
CA LEU A 137 6.46 -25.78 -1.68
C LEU A 137 5.64 -27.05 -1.44
N ASP A 138 4.94 -27.08 -0.30
CA ASP A 138 3.97 -28.12 -0.01
C ASP A 138 2.77 -27.99 -0.97
N PRO A 139 2.41 -29.03 -1.73
CA PRO A 139 1.28 -28.98 -2.67
C PRO A 139 -0.08 -28.81 -2.00
N THR A 140 -0.17 -28.92 -0.68
CA THR A 140 -1.39 -28.63 0.09
C THR A 140 -1.57 -27.13 0.43
N LEU A 141 -0.67 -26.28 -0.01
CA LEU A 141 -0.85 -24.83 0.17
C LEU A 141 -1.97 -24.33 -0.73
N ASP A 142 -3.00 -23.72 -0.13
CA ASP A 142 -4.07 -23.06 -0.87
C ASP A 142 -3.57 -21.78 -1.56
N TYR A 143 -2.60 -21.08 -0.94
CA TYR A 143 -1.90 -19.95 -1.53
C TYR A 143 -0.61 -19.59 -0.78
N VAL A 144 0.20 -18.72 -1.37
CA VAL A 144 1.36 -18.08 -0.71
C VAL A 144 1.07 -16.61 -0.49
N HIS A 145 1.24 -16.13 0.76
CA HIS A 145 1.11 -14.71 1.11
C HIS A 145 2.44 -13.99 1.00
N LEU A 146 2.41 -12.81 0.35
CA LEU A 146 3.54 -11.90 0.15
C LEU A 146 3.15 -10.48 0.52
N THR A 147 4.01 -9.76 1.26
CA THR A 147 3.93 -8.31 1.42
C THR A 147 4.96 -7.66 0.49
N THR A 148 4.51 -7.00 -0.57
CA THR A 148 5.41 -6.49 -1.63
C THR A 148 6.23 -5.29 -1.19
N ASN A 149 5.74 -4.53 -0.19
CA ASN A 149 6.46 -3.41 0.39
C ASN A 149 6.21 -3.31 1.89
N ASN A 150 7.27 -3.44 2.69
CA ASN A 150 7.22 -3.40 4.14
C ASN A 150 7.40 -1.95 4.62
N THR A 151 6.29 -1.32 4.96
CA THR A 151 6.21 0.11 5.33
C THR A 151 7.06 0.46 6.55
N ILE A 152 7.27 -0.48 7.45
CA ILE A 152 7.99 -0.29 8.72
C ILE A 152 9.48 -0.53 8.50
N GLU A 153 9.82 -1.65 7.90
CA GLU A 153 11.19 -2.13 7.71
C GLU A 153 11.89 -1.46 6.54
N GLY A 154 11.14 -0.99 5.54
CA GLY A 154 11.67 -0.28 4.37
C GLY A 154 12.18 -1.20 3.27
N THR A 155 11.74 -2.46 3.24
CA THR A 155 12.05 -3.40 2.16
C THR A 155 10.93 -3.48 1.13
N MET A 156 11.26 -3.75 -0.13
CA MET A 156 10.32 -3.88 -1.24
C MET A 156 10.82 -4.92 -2.24
N THR A 157 9.91 -5.65 -2.88
CA THR A 157 10.24 -6.53 -4.00
C THR A 157 9.41 -6.23 -5.23
N THR A 158 10.05 -6.32 -6.40
CA THR A 158 9.41 -6.47 -7.70
C THR A 158 9.66 -7.86 -8.28
N ASP A 159 10.61 -8.60 -7.72
CA ASP A 159 10.92 -9.97 -8.09
C ASP A 159 10.03 -10.93 -7.30
N LEU A 160 9.13 -11.59 -8.00
CA LEU A 160 8.16 -12.48 -7.37
C LEU A 160 8.74 -13.90 -7.20
N PRO A 161 8.42 -14.57 -6.08
CA PRO A 161 8.84 -15.95 -5.87
C PRO A 161 8.14 -16.88 -6.85
N ALA A 162 8.85 -17.91 -7.30
CA ALA A 162 8.27 -18.97 -8.13
C ALA A 162 7.39 -19.88 -7.26
N THR A 163 6.07 -19.80 -7.42
CA THR A 163 5.09 -20.60 -6.65
C THR A 163 4.44 -21.72 -7.47
N GLY A 164 4.80 -21.85 -8.76
CA GLY A 164 4.16 -22.81 -9.67
C GLY A 164 2.67 -22.53 -9.82
N ASP A 165 1.85 -23.54 -9.62
CA ASP A 165 0.39 -23.43 -9.72
C ASP A 165 -0.27 -22.88 -8.44
N ILE A 166 0.49 -22.70 -7.34
CA ILE A 166 -0.03 -22.17 -6.08
C ILE A 166 -0.24 -20.67 -6.22
N PRO A 167 -1.46 -20.13 -6.00
CA PRO A 167 -1.75 -18.71 -6.16
C PRO A 167 -0.90 -17.83 -5.23
N LEU A 168 -0.40 -16.71 -5.75
CA LEU A 168 0.30 -15.69 -4.97
C LEU A 168 -0.68 -14.60 -4.54
N ILE A 169 -0.77 -14.35 -3.24
CA ILE A 169 -1.64 -13.32 -2.63
C ILE A 169 -0.77 -12.20 -2.08
N ALA A 170 -1.01 -10.97 -2.56
CA ALA A 170 -0.16 -9.84 -2.25
C ALA A 170 -0.84 -8.74 -1.45
N ASP A 171 -0.24 -8.37 -0.31
CA ASP A 171 -0.45 -7.07 0.30
C ASP A 171 0.43 -6.03 -0.42
N MET A 172 -0.22 -5.19 -1.23
CA MET A 172 0.42 -4.09 -1.93
C MET A 172 0.10 -2.73 -1.31
N SER A 173 -0.46 -2.67 -0.11
CA SER A 173 -1.01 -1.43 0.47
C SER A 173 -0.07 -0.23 0.34
N SER A 174 1.25 -0.41 0.51
CA SER A 174 2.18 0.74 0.55
C SER A 174 2.93 1.02 -0.75
N ASN A 175 2.87 0.14 -1.74
CA ASN A 175 3.43 0.40 -3.07
C ASN A 175 2.42 0.24 -4.21
N PHE A 176 1.14 0.05 -3.88
CA PHE A 176 0.06 0.01 -4.85
C PHE A 176 0.08 1.25 -5.75
N LEU A 177 0.02 1.06 -7.08
CA LEU A 177 0.15 2.12 -8.08
C LEU A 177 1.48 2.93 -8.02
N GLY A 178 2.45 2.47 -7.25
CA GLY A 178 3.77 3.09 -7.14
C GLY A 178 4.85 2.34 -7.92
N GLU A 179 4.60 1.05 -8.15
CA GLU A 179 5.45 0.14 -8.92
C GLU A 179 4.62 -0.61 -9.97
N SER A 180 5.28 -1.05 -11.03
CA SER A 180 4.64 -1.80 -12.12
C SER A 180 4.68 -3.30 -11.82
N TYR A 181 3.49 -3.89 -11.58
CA TYR A 181 3.31 -5.32 -11.46
C TYR A 181 2.35 -5.82 -12.52
N ARG A 182 2.59 -7.03 -13.00
CA ARG A 182 1.65 -7.71 -13.90
C ARG A 182 0.59 -8.42 -13.04
N VAL A 183 -0.67 -7.96 -13.12
CA VAL A 183 -1.77 -8.48 -12.28
C VAL A 183 -1.97 -9.99 -12.43
N SER A 184 -1.75 -10.55 -13.64
CA SER A 184 -1.88 -11.99 -13.90
C SER A 184 -0.88 -12.88 -13.15
N ASP A 185 0.15 -12.31 -12.52
CA ASP A 185 1.08 -13.06 -11.68
C ASP A 185 0.52 -13.36 -10.28
N PHE A 186 -0.64 -12.77 -9.94
CA PHE A 186 -1.25 -12.89 -8.63
C PHE A 186 -2.63 -13.54 -8.70
N GLY A 187 -2.96 -14.35 -7.72
CA GLY A 187 -4.33 -14.80 -7.48
C GLY A 187 -5.19 -13.70 -6.85
N LEU A 188 -4.59 -12.89 -5.98
CA LEU A 188 -5.25 -11.75 -5.36
C LEU A 188 -4.22 -10.67 -5.00
N ILE A 189 -4.60 -9.41 -5.21
CA ILE A 189 -3.91 -8.21 -4.71
C ILE A 189 -4.89 -7.46 -3.83
N PHE A 190 -4.45 -6.99 -2.66
CA PHE A 190 -5.22 -6.02 -1.88
C PHE A 190 -4.40 -4.81 -1.46
N ALA A 191 -5.08 -3.69 -1.27
CA ALA A 191 -4.44 -2.44 -0.88
C ALA A 191 -5.36 -1.54 -0.05
N GLY A 192 -4.89 -1.09 1.10
CA GLY A 192 -5.52 -0.01 1.84
C GLY A 192 -5.31 1.33 1.13
N ALA A 193 -6.40 2.08 0.90
CA ALA A 193 -6.36 3.29 0.06
C ALA A 193 -5.51 4.44 0.64
N GLN A 194 -5.39 4.53 1.96
CA GLN A 194 -4.81 5.69 2.67
C GLN A 194 -3.32 5.97 2.39
N LYS A 195 -2.69 5.21 1.52
CA LYS A 195 -1.29 5.38 1.11
C LYS A 195 -1.19 6.05 -0.26
N ASN A 196 -1.31 5.30 -1.36
CA ASN A 196 -1.20 5.87 -2.71
C ASN A 196 -2.53 6.12 -3.43
N LEU A 197 -3.63 5.49 -3.00
CA LEU A 197 -4.88 5.46 -3.76
C LEU A 197 -5.88 6.55 -3.33
N GLY A 198 -5.90 6.97 -2.06
CA GLY A 198 -6.90 7.94 -1.62
C GLY A 198 -6.96 8.11 -0.09
N PRO A 199 -8.09 8.55 0.45
CA PRO A 199 -8.27 8.68 1.89
C PRO A 199 -8.45 7.32 2.58
N ALA A 200 -8.31 7.30 3.91
CA ALA A 200 -8.65 6.14 4.72
C ALA A 200 -10.15 5.79 4.60
N GLY A 201 -10.48 4.50 4.80
CA GLY A 201 -11.84 4.01 4.79
C GLY A 201 -12.18 3.13 3.58
N LEU A 202 -11.37 3.14 2.54
CA LEU A 202 -11.49 2.26 1.38
C LEU A 202 -10.36 1.22 1.39
N THR A 203 -10.68 -0.01 1.00
CA THR A 203 -9.74 -1.07 0.69
C THR A 203 -10.07 -1.64 -0.67
N LEU A 204 -9.08 -1.77 -1.51
CA LEU A 204 -9.23 -2.36 -2.81
C LEU A 204 -8.79 -3.82 -2.79
N VAL A 205 -9.55 -4.69 -3.47
CA VAL A 205 -9.20 -6.09 -3.72
C VAL A 205 -9.33 -6.35 -5.22
N ILE A 206 -8.29 -6.90 -5.83
CA ILE A 206 -8.28 -7.39 -7.21
C ILE A 206 -8.06 -8.89 -7.10
N VAL A 207 -9.05 -9.68 -7.47
CA VAL A 207 -9.02 -11.13 -7.27
C VAL A 207 -9.38 -11.88 -8.54
N ARG A 208 -8.65 -12.95 -8.82
CA ARG A 208 -8.94 -13.83 -9.94
C ARG A 208 -10.25 -14.59 -9.70
N GLU A 209 -11.10 -14.59 -10.70
CA GLU A 209 -12.51 -15.02 -10.59
C GLU A 209 -12.65 -16.50 -10.21
N ASP A 210 -11.73 -17.35 -10.66
CA ASP A 210 -11.70 -18.77 -10.35
C ASP A 210 -11.34 -19.11 -8.88
N LEU A 211 -10.91 -18.12 -8.10
CA LEU A 211 -10.51 -18.33 -6.70
C LEU A 211 -11.62 -17.99 -5.70
N ILE A 212 -12.70 -17.36 -6.13
CA ILE A 212 -13.83 -16.97 -5.25
C ILE A 212 -15.04 -17.87 -5.43
N GLY A 213 -15.98 -17.83 -4.47
CA GLY A 213 -17.22 -18.63 -4.53
C GLY A 213 -17.07 -20.06 -4.01
N HIS A 214 -15.91 -20.46 -3.50
CA HIS A 214 -15.67 -21.81 -2.96
C HIS A 214 -15.88 -21.92 -1.45
N ALA A 215 -15.83 -20.79 -0.73
CA ALA A 215 -16.04 -20.75 0.70
C ALA A 215 -17.53 -20.94 1.05
N GLN A 216 -17.80 -21.64 2.16
CA GLN A 216 -19.15 -21.88 2.63
C GLN A 216 -19.51 -20.96 3.81
N GLN A 217 -20.70 -20.33 3.75
CA GLN A 217 -21.31 -19.61 4.86
C GLN A 217 -20.45 -18.51 5.48
N LEU A 218 -19.82 -17.67 4.65
CA LEU A 218 -19.08 -16.53 5.16
C LEU A 218 -20.01 -15.43 5.69
N PRO A 219 -19.57 -14.65 6.68
CA PRO A 219 -20.23 -13.39 7.00
C PRO A 219 -20.27 -12.48 5.75
N SER A 220 -21.44 -11.94 5.42
CA SER A 220 -21.68 -11.21 4.16
C SER A 220 -20.63 -10.12 3.88
N MET A 221 -20.13 -9.43 4.92
CA MET A 221 -19.14 -8.37 4.77
C MET A 221 -17.71 -8.87 4.51
N LEU A 222 -17.49 -10.18 4.54
CA LEU A 222 -16.20 -10.83 4.27
C LEU A 222 -16.23 -11.70 3.01
N ASP A 223 -17.37 -11.82 2.34
CA ASP A 223 -17.60 -12.69 1.20
C ASP A 223 -17.27 -11.98 -0.12
N TYR A 224 -16.17 -12.38 -0.75
CA TYR A 224 -15.71 -11.81 -2.03
C TYR A 224 -16.68 -12.08 -3.18
N GLN A 225 -17.32 -13.29 -3.21
CA GLN A 225 -18.28 -13.62 -4.25
C GLN A 225 -19.52 -12.72 -4.15
N LEU A 226 -20.03 -12.50 -2.94
CA LEU A 226 -21.18 -11.61 -2.72
C LEU A 226 -20.86 -10.17 -3.14
N PHE A 227 -19.63 -9.68 -2.84
CA PHE A 227 -19.21 -8.35 -3.29
C PHE A 227 -19.05 -8.28 -4.80
N ALA A 228 -18.54 -9.33 -5.45
CA ALA A 228 -18.46 -9.41 -6.91
C ALA A 228 -19.84 -9.37 -7.57
N ASP A 229 -20.77 -10.19 -7.08
CA ASP A 229 -22.17 -10.26 -7.60
C ASP A 229 -22.94 -8.94 -7.42
N LYS A 230 -22.59 -8.17 -6.42
CA LYS A 230 -23.25 -6.89 -6.08
C LYS A 230 -22.44 -5.66 -6.49
N HIS A 231 -21.40 -5.80 -7.31
CA HIS A 231 -20.50 -4.69 -7.72
C HIS A 231 -20.07 -3.83 -6.54
N SER A 232 -19.69 -4.49 -5.43
CA SER A 232 -19.29 -3.87 -4.15
C SER A 232 -20.40 -3.03 -3.47
N MET A 233 -21.65 -3.13 -3.92
CA MET A 233 -22.80 -2.39 -3.40
C MET A 233 -23.78 -3.29 -2.63
N PHE A 234 -23.30 -4.34 -1.98
CA PHE A 234 -24.10 -5.17 -1.09
C PHE A 234 -24.72 -4.35 0.05
N ASN A 235 -23.91 -3.50 0.67
CA ASN A 235 -24.31 -2.47 1.61
C ASN A 235 -23.91 -1.08 1.08
N THR A 236 -24.13 -0.01 1.82
CA THR A 236 -23.65 1.32 1.46
C THR A 236 -22.12 1.32 1.50
N PRO A 237 -21.43 1.44 0.33
CA PRO A 237 -19.99 1.49 0.29
C PRO A 237 -19.47 2.85 0.77
N PRO A 238 -18.15 3.02 0.97
CA PRO A 238 -17.57 4.30 1.36
C PRO A 238 -17.55 5.29 0.18
N VAL A 239 -18.74 5.83 -0.18
CA VAL A 239 -19.01 6.67 -1.37
C VAL A 239 -17.94 7.74 -1.58
N PHE A 240 -17.69 8.54 -0.54
CA PHE A 240 -16.71 9.63 -0.61
C PHE A 240 -15.27 9.12 -0.87
N ALA A 241 -14.89 8.02 -0.22
CA ALA A 241 -13.54 7.48 -0.39
C ALA A 241 -13.34 6.87 -1.78
N ILE A 242 -14.37 6.24 -2.37
CA ILE A 242 -14.36 5.73 -3.76
C ILE A 242 -14.25 6.91 -4.74
N TYR A 243 -15.03 7.98 -4.53
CA TYR A 243 -14.94 9.18 -5.35
C TYR A 243 -13.54 9.80 -5.31
N ALA A 244 -12.97 9.97 -4.12
CA ALA A 244 -11.64 10.53 -3.96
C ALA A 244 -10.56 9.64 -4.60
N ALA A 245 -10.68 8.31 -4.46
CA ALA A 245 -9.80 7.35 -5.13
C ALA A 245 -9.91 7.45 -6.65
N GLY A 246 -11.12 7.56 -7.20
CA GLY A 246 -11.33 7.78 -8.63
C GLY A 246 -10.64 9.05 -9.15
N LEU A 247 -10.65 10.13 -8.36
CA LEU A 247 -9.91 11.35 -8.71
C LEU A 247 -8.39 11.14 -8.70
N VAL A 248 -7.86 10.36 -7.76
CA VAL A 248 -6.43 10.00 -7.72
C VAL A 248 -6.05 9.15 -8.93
N LEU A 249 -6.88 8.18 -9.32
CA LEU A 249 -6.65 7.36 -10.52
C LEU A 249 -6.63 8.22 -11.80
N LYS A 250 -7.58 9.14 -11.95
CA LYS A 250 -7.59 10.11 -13.06
C LYS A 250 -6.36 11.00 -13.07
N TRP A 251 -5.97 11.50 -11.90
CA TRP A 251 -4.73 12.26 -11.75
C TRP A 251 -3.51 11.43 -12.18
N LEU A 252 -3.41 10.17 -11.77
CA LEU A 252 -2.30 9.29 -12.13
C LEU A 252 -2.22 9.06 -13.64
N LYS A 253 -3.37 8.85 -14.33
CA LYS A 253 -3.43 8.78 -15.79
C LYS A 253 -2.90 10.06 -16.44
N GLN A 254 -3.29 11.24 -15.94
CA GLN A 254 -2.80 12.54 -16.41
C GLN A 254 -1.30 12.75 -16.16
N GLN A 255 -0.73 12.09 -15.16
CA GLN A 255 0.71 12.12 -14.90
C GLN A 255 1.53 11.23 -15.84
N GLY A 256 0.92 10.56 -16.80
CA GLY A 256 1.57 9.64 -17.73
C GLY A 256 1.43 8.16 -17.34
N GLY A 257 0.53 7.87 -16.40
CA GLY A 257 0.21 6.50 -15.97
C GLY A 257 1.26 5.90 -15.05
N LEU A 258 1.17 4.58 -14.87
CA LEU A 258 1.94 3.85 -13.87
C LEU A 258 3.45 3.87 -14.17
N ALA A 259 3.87 3.66 -15.42
CA ALA A 259 5.30 3.64 -15.77
C ALA A 259 5.99 4.99 -15.49
N ALA A 260 5.34 6.11 -15.81
CA ALA A 260 5.87 7.45 -15.53
C ALA A 260 5.92 7.71 -14.01
N MET A 261 4.95 7.22 -13.26
CA MET A 261 4.93 7.37 -11.80
C MET A 261 6.02 6.51 -11.13
N THR A 262 6.20 5.26 -11.56
CA THR A 262 7.30 4.39 -11.12
C THR A 262 8.66 5.08 -11.32
N ALA A 263 8.92 5.64 -12.51
CA ALA A 263 10.17 6.36 -12.77
C ALA A 263 10.36 7.57 -11.83
N ARG A 264 9.29 8.32 -11.53
CA ARG A 264 9.35 9.43 -10.56
C ARG A 264 9.63 8.94 -9.14
N ASN A 265 9.03 7.83 -8.73
CA ASN A 265 9.23 7.25 -7.42
C ASN A 265 10.68 6.77 -7.24
N HIS A 266 11.25 6.11 -8.25
CA HIS A 266 12.66 5.74 -8.27
C HIS A 266 13.58 6.96 -8.17
N ALA A 267 13.30 8.04 -8.92
CA ALA A 267 14.08 9.27 -8.84
C ALA A 267 14.01 9.93 -7.44
N LYS A 268 12.85 9.94 -6.80
CA LYS A 268 12.68 10.43 -5.42
C LYS A 268 13.47 9.60 -4.42
N ALA A 269 13.37 8.28 -4.53
CA ALA A 269 14.05 7.35 -3.64
C ALA A 269 15.57 7.45 -3.82
N ALA A 270 16.06 7.46 -5.06
CA ALA A 270 17.48 7.62 -5.36
C ALA A 270 18.07 8.90 -4.73
N LEU A 271 17.36 10.03 -4.86
CA LEU A 271 17.82 11.30 -4.27
C LEU A 271 18.07 11.21 -2.76
N LEU A 272 17.19 10.52 -2.03
CA LEU A 272 17.36 10.35 -0.59
C LEU A 272 18.41 9.28 -0.26
N TYR A 273 18.40 8.15 -0.96
CA TYR A 273 19.37 7.08 -0.74
C TYR A 273 20.80 7.51 -1.08
N ASP A 274 21.02 8.26 -2.18
CA ASP A 274 22.33 8.78 -2.56
C ASP A 274 22.92 9.68 -1.46
N PHE A 275 22.11 10.49 -0.79
CA PHE A 275 22.52 11.25 0.37
C PHE A 275 22.86 10.34 1.55
N LEU A 276 21.95 9.41 1.91
CA LEU A 276 22.14 8.52 3.07
C LEU A 276 23.37 7.63 2.93
N ASP A 277 23.67 7.16 1.73
CA ASP A 277 24.84 6.31 1.45
C ASP A 277 26.19 7.06 1.54
N GLN A 278 26.17 8.40 1.43
CA GLN A 278 27.34 9.24 1.57
C GLN A 278 27.46 9.88 2.97
N SER A 279 26.38 9.88 3.73
CA SER A 279 26.33 10.50 5.06
C SER A 279 27.23 9.79 6.06
N GLN A 280 27.88 10.58 6.92
CA GLN A 280 28.65 10.07 8.07
C GLN A 280 27.80 10.01 9.35
N LEU A 281 26.64 10.67 9.36
CA LEU A 281 25.73 10.73 10.50
C LEU A 281 24.53 9.82 10.35
N PHE A 282 23.94 9.75 9.14
CA PHE A 282 22.71 9.00 8.89
C PHE A 282 22.99 7.64 8.23
N THR A 283 22.33 6.61 8.68
CA THR A 283 22.44 5.26 8.12
C THR A 283 21.06 4.71 7.77
N ASN A 284 20.93 4.15 6.57
CA ASN A 284 19.78 3.31 6.21
C ASN A 284 20.11 1.85 6.53
N PRO A 285 19.29 1.14 7.32
CA PRO A 285 19.57 -0.23 7.76
C PRO A 285 19.32 -1.29 6.68
N VAL A 286 18.63 -0.94 5.59
CA VAL A 286 18.14 -1.89 4.59
C VAL A 286 19.22 -2.21 3.57
N LYS A 287 19.38 -3.49 3.24
CA LYS A 287 20.27 -3.95 2.16
C LYS A 287 19.88 -3.28 0.84
N ALA A 288 20.89 -2.73 0.14
CA ALA A 288 20.67 -1.88 -1.04
C ALA A 288 19.79 -2.52 -2.12
N SER A 289 19.89 -3.84 -2.35
CA SER A 289 19.06 -4.57 -3.32
C SER A 289 17.59 -4.63 -2.99
N ASP A 290 17.22 -4.44 -1.71
CA ASP A 290 15.89 -4.71 -1.19
C ASP A 290 15.19 -3.42 -0.70
N ARG A 291 15.80 -2.25 -0.96
CA ARG A 291 15.31 -0.94 -0.52
C ARG A 291 13.97 -0.56 -1.15
N SER A 292 13.07 -0.06 -0.33
CA SER A 292 11.78 0.47 -0.75
C SER A 292 11.90 1.81 -1.47
N THR A 293 11.19 1.99 -2.57
CA THR A 293 11.02 3.30 -3.22
C THR A 293 9.95 4.16 -2.55
N MET A 294 9.15 3.57 -1.61
CA MET A 294 8.03 4.22 -0.94
C MET A 294 8.33 4.64 0.49
N ASN A 295 9.08 3.82 1.24
CA ASN A 295 9.29 4.03 2.68
C ASN A 295 10.76 3.86 3.02
N VAL A 296 11.43 4.96 3.34
CA VAL A 296 12.86 5.01 3.60
C VAL A 296 13.09 5.22 5.10
N PRO A 297 13.42 4.16 5.87
CA PRO A 297 13.85 4.29 7.26
C PRO A 297 15.31 4.76 7.32
N PHE A 298 15.67 5.57 8.32
CA PHE A 298 17.04 5.95 8.61
C PHE A 298 17.22 6.35 10.06
N VAL A 299 18.45 6.22 10.56
CA VAL A 299 18.81 6.45 11.95
C VAL A 299 20.16 7.19 12.03
N THR A 300 20.40 7.87 13.16
CA THR A 300 21.75 8.40 13.50
C THR A 300 22.51 7.44 14.41
N GLY A 301 21.87 6.38 14.91
CA GLY A 301 22.44 5.52 15.96
C GLY A 301 22.39 6.13 17.37
N ASN A 302 21.85 7.34 17.52
CA ASN A 302 21.66 8.03 18.79
C ASN A 302 20.24 8.57 18.91
N ALA A 303 19.49 8.10 19.89
CA ALA A 303 18.09 8.45 20.06
C ALA A 303 17.83 9.94 20.35
N GLU A 304 18.79 10.64 21.00
CA GLU A 304 18.69 12.08 21.27
C GLU A 304 18.88 12.90 19.97
N LEU A 305 19.82 12.47 19.12
CA LEU A 305 20.01 13.08 17.79
C LEU A 305 18.80 12.78 16.88
N ASP A 306 18.27 11.57 16.88
CA ASP A 306 17.06 11.23 16.11
C ASP A 306 15.89 12.14 16.53
N ALA A 307 15.71 12.38 17.83
CA ALA A 307 14.67 13.29 18.33
C ALA A 307 14.94 14.74 17.92
N ALA A 308 16.18 15.19 17.93
CA ALA A 308 16.57 16.54 17.49
C ALA A 308 16.31 16.74 15.98
N VAL A 309 16.67 15.74 15.14
CA VAL A 309 16.37 15.73 13.70
C VAL A 309 14.89 15.89 13.45
N ILE A 310 14.04 15.08 14.13
CA ILE A 310 12.58 15.11 13.97
C ILE A 310 12.00 16.47 14.38
N ALA A 311 12.45 17.02 15.51
CA ALA A 311 11.98 18.30 16.02
C ALA A 311 12.37 19.46 15.08
N GLY A 312 13.62 19.49 14.63
CA GLY A 312 14.10 20.50 13.69
C GLY A 312 13.43 20.40 12.32
N ALA A 313 13.26 19.20 11.79
CA ALA A 313 12.52 18.97 10.54
C ALA A 313 11.11 19.55 10.58
N SER A 314 10.40 19.35 11.67
CA SER A 314 9.05 19.92 11.86
C SER A 314 9.02 21.43 11.81
N GLN A 315 10.05 22.11 12.33
CA GLN A 315 10.20 23.58 12.26
C GLN A 315 10.46 24.06 10.82
N HIS A 316 10.98 23.17 9.96
CA HIS A 316 11.23 23.43 8.54
C HIS A 316 10.08 22.95 7.63
N GLY A 317 8.91 22.58 8.20
CA GLY A 317 7.73 22.15 7.44
C GLY A 317 7.85 20.70 6.91
N LEU A 318 8.83 19.93 7.39
CA LEU A 318 9.02 18.51 7.04
C LEU A 318 8.39 17.66 8.14
N LEU A 319 7.13 17.25 7.93
CA LEU A 319 6.29 16.67 8.98
C LEU A 319 6.26 15.15 8.93
N ASN A 320 6.02 14.53 10.08
CA ASN A 320 5.75 13.10 10.24
C ASN A 320 6.90 12.17 9.87
N LEU A 321 8.15 12.61 10.14
CA LEU A 321 9.36 11.81 9.90
C LEU A 321 9.64 10.76 10.98
N LYS A 322 8.98 10.80 12.14
CA LYS A 322 9.22 9.83 13.21
C LYS A 322 9.00 8.39 12.73
N GLY A 323 9.99 7.53 12.93
CA GLY A 323 9.94 6.12 12.61
C GLY A 323 8.91 5.36 13.45
N HIS A 324 8.61 4.12 13.06
CA HIS A 324 7.71 3.26 13.82
C HIS A 324 8.34 2.90 15.17
N ARG A 325 7.51 2.77 16.21
CA ARG A 325 7.96 2.48 17.59
C ARG A 325 8.79 1.20 17.74
N SER A 326 8.65 0.24 16.83
CA SER A 326 9.39 -1.03 16.87
C SER A 326 10.81 -0.91 16.27
N VAL A 327 11.06 0.09 15.42
CA VAL A 327 12.33 0.30 14.72
C VAL A 327 13.06 1.53 15.27
N GLY A 328 12.31 2.55 15.68
CA GLY A 328 12.89 3.84 16.11
C GLY A 328 13.28 4.73 14.94
N GLY A 329 14.15 5.69 15.18
CA GLY A 329 14.72 6.58 14.17
C GLY A 329 13.70 7.41 13.40
N MET A 330 14.00 7.65 12.15
CA MET A 330 13.18 8.39 11.20
C MET A 330 12.68 7.47 10.08
N ARG A 331 11.58 7.87 9.42
CA ARG A 331 11.09 7.26 8.19
C ARG A 331 10.47 8.32 7.29
N ALA A 332 11.01 8.46 6.09
CA ALA A 332 10.40 9.27 5.03
C ALA A 332 9.53 8.39 4.14
N SER A 333 8.22 8.69 4.07
CA SER A 333 7.30 8.04 3.13
C SER A 333 7.13 8.90 1.89
N LEU A 334 7.58 8.37 0.74
CA LEU A 334 7.75 9.09 -0.54
C LEU A 334 6.64 8.77 -1.53
N TYR A 335 5.44 8.49 -1.06
CA TYR A 335 4.30 8.08 -1.88
C TYR A 335 4.10 8.93 -3.14
N ASN A 336 3.28 8.46 -4.08
CA ASN A 336 3.11 9.03 -5.42
C ASN A 336 2.91 10.55 -5.43
N ALA A 337 2.12 11.08 -4.51
CA ALA A 337 1.82 12.51 -4.45
C ALA A 337 2.91 13.37 -3.77
N MET A 338 3.94 12.77 -3.15
CA MET A 338 5.09 13.52 -2.64
C MET A 338 5.89 14.08 -3.83
N PRO A 339 6.05 15.40 -3.95
CA PRO A 339 6.83 15.98 -5.03
C PRO A 339 8.34 15.80 -4.80
N LEU A 340 9.13 15.77 -5.88
CA LEU A 340 10.57 15.68 -5.82
C LEU A 340 11.18 16.84 -5.00
N THR A 341 10.59 18.03 -5.09
CA THR A 341 10.98 19.21 -4.28
C THR A 341 10.83 19.00 -2.78
N GLY A 342 9.88 18.17 -2.36
CA GLY A 342 9.72 17.81 -0.96
C GLY A 342 10.86 16.89 -0.47
N VAL A 343 11.26 15.94 -1.31
CA VAL A 343 12.42 15.07 -1.01
C VAL A 343 13.72 15.86 -1.02
N GLN A 344 13.91 16.78 -1.97
CA GLN A 344 15.06 17.67 -1.99
C GLN A 344 15.13 18.53 -0.72
N ALA A 345 14.01 19.12 -0.29
CA ALA A 345 13.97 19.89 0.95
C ALA A 345 14.34 19.05 2.19
N LEU A 346 13.99 17.76 2.20
CA LEU A 346 14.41 16.86 3.25
C LEU A 346 15.93 16.62 3.20
N VAL A 347 16.48 16.32 2.03
CA VAL A 347 17.93 16.09 1.85
C VAL A 347 18.73 17.35 2.25
N ASP A 348 18.28 18.54 1.81
CA ASP A 348 18.94 19.80 2.15
C ASP A 348 18.95 20.04 3.68
N TYR A 349 17.84 19.74 4.34
CA TYR A 349 17.72 19.82 5.80
C TYR A 349 18.67 18.84 6.51
N LEU A 350 18.68 17.57 6.09
CA LEU A 350 19.52 16.53 6.68
C LEU A 350 21.01 16.85 6.50
N ALA A 351 21.42 17.33 5.32
CA ALA A 351 22.78 17.76 5.05
C ALA A 351 23.21 18.95 5.94
N ALA A 352 22.33 19.95 6.12
CA ALA A 352 22.57 21.07 7.01
C ALA A 352 22.67 20.64 8.48
N PHE A 353 21.84 19.69 8.89
CA PHE A 353 21.87 19.12 10.24
C PHE A 353 23.18 18.36 10.49
N GLU A 354 23.59 17.51 9.56
CA GLU A 354 24.84 16.76 9.62
C GLU A 354 26.06 17.70 9.76
N ALA A 355 26.13 18.74 8.94
CA ALA A 355 27.24 19.72 8.99
C ALA A 355 27.36 20.48 10.33
N GLN A 356 26.32 20.51 11.16
CA GLN A 356 26.30 21.13 12.48
C GLN A 356 26.67 20.17 13.62
N HIS A 357 26.69 18.87 13.35
CA HIS A 357 26.85 17.81 14.36
C HIS A 357 28.07 16.89 14.10
N HIS A 358 28.92 17.29 13.16
CA HIS A 358 30.25 16.70 12.87
C HIS A 358 31.35 17.45 13.54
#